data_b61a449a39831b02e262aba0fcd4dd82
#
_entry.id   b61a449a39831b02e262aba0fcd4dd82
#
_cell.length_a   1.000
_cell.length_b   1.000
_cell.length_c   1.000
_cell.angle_alpha   90.00
_cell.angle_beta   90.00
_cell.angle_gamma   90.00
#
_symmetry.space_group_name_H-M   'P 1'
#
loop_
_entity.id
_entity.type
_entity.pdbx_description
1 polymer ?
#
loop_
_entity_poly.entity_id
_entity_poly.type
_entity_poly.pdbx_seq_one_letter_code
_entity_poly.pdbx_strand_id
1 'polypeptide(L)'
;MKIIYKYIIISVALIVFLTSCNTLEKASMHGFNSGYYKFESKPKSDQNVYVDVTDEKIDVYHETKKQPEKNAFLTIPLKPSDSILVSPIVFKKKSLDIDITAILLKYRPSVYGLPGQMTTDFNIALYAGWRHDSYNIVSRMNPLGKSHNKINNRGYDFGLFAGPGATLISPFTTQNKVTDEYSGMIIQTGFAGFIESNIASFGIAVGFDSLLNSDREVWIYNKKLWVGFIVGIALN
;
A
#
# COMPACT_ATOMS: atom_id res chain seq x y z
N MET A 1 -20.65 -31.28 25.07
CA MET A 1 -21.15 -30.89 23.75
C MET A 1 -20.81 -29.45 23.33
N LYS A 2 -21.05 -28.41 24.13
CA LYS A 2 -20.75 -26.99 23.77
C LYS A 2 -19.26 -26.70 23.51
N ILE A 3 -18.32 -27.39 24.17
CA ILE A 3 -16.87 -27.18 23.99
C ILE A 3 -16.41 -27.72 22.62
N ILE A 4 -16.88 -28.87 22.21
CA ILE A 4 -16.55 -29.50 20.92
C ILE A 4 -17.02 -28.62 19.75
N TYR A 5 -18.22 -28.04 19.85
CA TYR A 5 -18.75 -27.11 18.84
C TYR A 5 -17.87 -25.85 18.65
N LYS A 6 -17.32 -25.34 19.75
CA LYS A 6 -16.43 -24.18 19.72
C LYS A 6 -15.12 -24.46 18.97
N TYR A 7 -14.53 -25.63 19.17
CA TYR A 7 -13.32 -26.03 18.45
C TYR A 7 -13.60 -26.33 16.96
N ILE A 8 -14.75 -26.88 16.63
CA ILE A 8 -15.16 -27.13 15.25
C ILE A 8 -15.33 -25.78 14.51
N ILE A 9 -15.98 -24.79 15.12
CA ILE A 9 -16.16 -23.47 14.51
C ILE A 9 -14.80 -22.76 14.30
N ILE A 10 -13.89 -22.84 15.27
CA ILE A 10 -12.54 -22.27 15.15
C ILE A 10 -11.74 -22.98 14.07
N SER A 11 -11.84 -24.32 13.97
CA SER A 11 -11.16 -25.10 12.94
C SER A 11 -11.70 -24.80 11.55
N VAL A 12 -13.01 -24.66 11.39
CA VAL A 12 -13.64 -24.30 10.10
C VAL A 12 -13.27 -22.88 9.69
N ALA A 13 -13.25 -21.92 10.64
CA ALA A 13 -12.80 -20.56 10.37
C ALA A 13 -11.33 -20.54 9.94
N LEU A 14 -10.46 -21.31 10.59
CA LEU A 14 -9.03 -21.42 10.23
C LEU A 14 -8.83 -22.02 8.84
N ILE A 15 -9.64 -23.02 8.45
CA ILE A 15 -9.60 -23.65 7.12
C ILE A 15 -10.05 -22.66 6.04
N VAL A 16 -11.06 -21.85 6.29
CA VAL A 16 -11.54 -20.82 5.35
C VAL A 16 -10.46 -19.74 5.12
N PHE A 17 -9.67 -19.38 6.13
CA PHE A 17 -8.52 -18.49 5.96
C PHE A 17 -7.37 -19.13 5.17
N LEU A 18 -7.20 -20.44 5.19
CA LEU A 18 -6.13 -21.14 4.46
C LEU A 18 -6.48 -21.43 2.99
N THR A 19 -7.75 -21.42 2.59
CA THR A 19 -8.17 -21.61 1.19
C THR A 19 -8.12 -20.34 0.34
N SER A 20 -7.81 -19.18 0.92
CA SER A 20 -7.60 -17.91 0.20
C SER A 20 -6.28 -17.86 -0.58
N CYS A 21 -5.50 -18.94 -0.61
CA CYS A 21 -4.25 -19.01 -1.35
C CYS A 21 -4.44 -19.71 -2.68
N ASN A 22 -5.18 -19.08 -3.62
CA ASN A 22 -5.17 -19.51 -5.00
C ASN A 22 -5.23 -18.30 -5.92
N THR A 23 -4.11 -17.68 -6.07
CA THR A 23 -3.55 -17.14 -7.30
C THR A 23 -2.21 -16.52 -6.91
N LEU A 24 -1.17 -17.32 -6.86
CA LEU A 24 0.11 -16.87 -7.35
C LEU A 24 -0.09 -16.67 -8.88
N GLU A 25 -0.89 -15.71 -9.26
CA GLU A 25 -0.70 -15.07 -10.54
C GLU A 25 0.75 -14.64 -10.54
N LYS A 26 1.49 -15.12 -11.53
CA LYS A 26 2.85 -14.68 -11.82
C LYS A 26 2.83 -13.17 -11.66
N ALA A 27 3.62 -12.67 -10.71
CA ALA A 27 3.62 -11.27 -10.33
C ALA A 27 3.59 -10.46 -11.62
N SER A 28 2.43 -9.89 -11.91
CA SER A 28 2.22 -9.13 -13.13
C SER A 28 3.33 -8.10 -13.18
N MET A 29 3.96 -7.92 -14.31
CA MET A 29 5.14 -7.08 -14.44
C MET A 29 4.87 -5.72 -13.77
N HIS A 30 5.41 -5.53 -12.56
CA HIS A 30 5.32 -4.29 -11.80
C HIS A 30 3.90 -3.84 -11.40
N GLY A 31 2.95 -4.77 -11.15
CA GLY A 31 1.58 -4.41 -10.76
C GLY A 31 0.70 -3.89 -11.92
N PHE A 32 1.17 -3.94 -13.16
CA PHE A 32 0.39 -3.60 -14.34
C PHE A 32 -0.43 -4.81 -14.81
N ASN A 33 -1.69 -4.86 -14.39
CA ASN A 33 -2.62 -5.98 -14.63
C ASN A 33 -3.66 -5.63 -15.69
N SER A 34 -4.30 -6.65 -16.27
CA SER A 34 -5.46 -6.45 -17.14
C SER A 34 -6.55 -5.66 -16.41
N GLY A 35 -7.15 -4.69 -17.10
CA GLY A 35 -8.17 -3.83 -16.50
C GLY A 35 -8.40 -2.52 -17.24
N TYR A 36 -9.18 -1.64 -16.60
CA TYR A 36 -9.50 -0.32 -17.16
C TYR A 36 -8.49 0.72 -16.71
N TYR A 37 -8.04 1.52 -17.69
CA TYR A 37 -7.03 2.57 -17.51
C TYR A 37 -7.43 3.83 -18.27
N LYS A 38 -6.85 4.96 -17.85
CA LYS A 38 -6.78 6.16 -18.67
C LYS A 38 -5.51 6.12 -19.49
N PHE A 39 -5.65 6.17 -20.80
CA PHE A 39 -4.57 6.20 -21.76
C PHE A 39 -4.23 7.63 -22.10
N GLU A 40 -2.98 8.03 -21.94
CA GLU A 40 -2.47 9.32 -22.38
C GLU A 40 -1.61 9.13 -23.63
N SER A 41 -2.05 9.68 -24.75
CA SER A 41 -1.27 9.77 -25.98
C SER A 41 -0.98 11.23 -26.32
N LYS A 42 0.11 11.51 -27.00
CA LYS A 42 0.38 12.84 -27.57
C LYS A 42 -0.12 12.91 -29.03
N PRO A 43 -0.86 13.93 -29.45
CA PRO A 43 -1.38 15.07 -28.69
C PRO A 43 -2.50 14.66 -27.72
N LYS A 44 -2.52 15.29 -26.58
CA LYS A 44 -3.26 15.00 -25.35
C LYS A 44 -4.73 14.63 -25.59
N SER A 45 -5.05 13.34 -25.64
CA SER A 45 -6.41 12.83 -25.52
C SER A 45 -6.43 11.78 -24.39
N ASP A 46 -7.03 12.15 -23.26
CA ASP A 46 -7.34 11.20 -22.20
C ASP A 46 -8.49 10.30 -22.68
N GLN A 47 -8.20 9.05 -22.97
CA GLN A 47 -9.21 8.06 -23.38
C GLN A 47 -9.27 6.95 -22.34
N ASN A 48 -10.48 6.49 -22.02
CA ASN A 48 -10.64 5.28 -21.25
C ASN A 48 -10.41 4.09 -22.18
N VAL A 49 -9.60 3.16 -21.71
CA VAL A 49 -9.23 1.95 -22.45
C VAL A 49 -9.31 0.74 -21.55
N TYR A 50 -9.58 -0.41 -22.11
CA TYR A 50 -9.32 -1.68 -21.47
C TYR A 50 -7.98 -2.21 -21.95
N VAL A 51 -7.16 -2.66 -21.02
CA VAL A 51 -5.83 -3.22 -21.30
C VAL A 51 -5.84 -4.68 -20.93
N ASP A 52 -5.41 -5.53 -21.81
CA ASP A 52 -5.19 -6.95 -21.55
C ASP A 52 -3.69 -7.25 -21.55
N VAL A 53 -3.19 -7.70 -20.41
CA VAL A 53 -1.76 -7.92 -20.16
C VAL A 53 -1.49 -9.41 -20.14
N THR A 54 -0.65 -9.86 -21.07
CA THR A 54 -0.16 -11.24 -21.13
C THR A 54 1.36 -11.27 -20.96
N ASP A 55 1.95 -12.44 -20.79
CA ASP A 55 3.43 -12.61 -20.69
C ASP A 55 4.17 -12.17 -21.98
N GLU A 56 3.47 -12.05 -23.09
CA GLU A 56 4.07 -11.76 -24.41
C GLU A 56 3.80 -10.36 -24.93
N LYS A 57 2.62 -9.81 -24.60
CA LYS A 57 2.13 -8.56 -25.17
C LYS A 57 1.11 -7.89 -24.26
N ILE A 58 0.90 -6.61 -24.54
CA ILE A 58 -0.17 -5.79 -23.99
C ILE A 58 -1.08 -5.40 -25.15
N ASP A 59 -2.33 -5.83 -25.10
CA ASP A 59 -3.36 -5.43 -26.06
C ASP A 59 -4.25 -4.34 -25.46
N VAL A 60 -4.47 -3.27 -26.20
CA VAL A 60 -5.23 -2.10 -25.77
C VAL A 60 -6.50 -1.97 -26.62
N TYR A 61 -7.64 -1.87 -25.93
CA TYR A 61 -8.97 -1.81 -26.54
C TYR A 61 -9.65 -0.50 -26.18
N HIS A 62 -10.32 0.13 -27.14
CA HIS A 62 -11.18 1.27 -26.82
C HIS A 62 -12.34 0.83 -25.92
N GLU A 63 -12.71 1.69 -24.98
CA GLU A 63 -13.88 1.49 -24.15
C GLU A 63 -15.10 2.19 -24.78
N THR A 64 -16.10 1.39 -25.21
CA THR A 64 -17.38 1.89 -25.70
C THR A 64 -18.49 1.39 -24.78
N LYS A 65 -19.25 2.28 -24.15
CA LYS A 65 -20.34 1.96 -23.21
C LYS A 65 -19.94 1.03 -22.06
N LYS A 66 -18.76 1.24 -21.47
CA LYS A 66 -18.17 0.44 -20.38
C LYS A 66 -17.86 -1.02 -20.79
N GLN A 67 -17.69 -1.29 -22.07
CA GLN A 67 -17.25 -2.58 -22.58
C GLN A 67 -16.06 -2.38 -23.52
N PRO A 68 -15.08 -3.30 -23.52
CA PRO A 68 -13.98 -3.26 -24.49
C PRO A 68 -14.49 -3.60 -25.87
N GLU A 69 -13.96 -2.92 -26.89
CA GLU A 69 -14.20 -3.27 -28.29
C GLU A 69 -13.58 -4.64 -28.61
N LYS A 70 -14.08 -5.30 -29.68
CA LYS A 70 -13.62 -6.64 -30.05
C LYS A 70 -12.18 -6.67 -30.57
N ASN A 71 -11.70 -5.57 -31.15
CA ASN A 71 -10.39 -5.50 -31.76
C ASN A 71 -9.49 -4.55 -30.99
N ALA A 72 -8.26 -5.00 -30.68
CA ALA A 72 -7.25 -4.14 -30.11
C ALA A 72 -6.83 -3.08 -31.15
N PHE A 73 -6.79 -1.83 -30.76
CA PHE A 73 -6.27 -0.75 -31.61
C PHE A 73 -4.76 -0.56 -31.47
N LEU A 74 -4.18 -1.08 -30.37
CA LEU A 74 -2.75 -1.02 -30.12
C LEU A 74 -2.30 -2.33 -29.45
N THR A 75 -1.22 -2.93 -29.98
CA THR A 75 -0.55 -4.09 -29.38
C THR A 75 0.91 -3.73 -29.12
N ILE A 76 1.35 -3.92 -27.89
CA ILE A 76 2.71 -3.62 -27.43
C ILE A 76 3.38 -4.95 -27.07
N PRO A 77 4.39 -5.41 -27.83
CA PRO A 77 5.11 -6.64 -27.52
C PRO A 77 5.99 -6.43 -26.28
N LEU A 78 5.99 -7.41 -25.37
CA LEU A 78 6.86 -7.41 -24.17
C LEU A 78 8.16 -8.16 -24.41
N LYS A 79 8.16 -9.14 -25.33
CA LYS A 79 9.39 -9.85 -25.75
C LYS A 79 10.23 -8.95 -26.67
N PRO A 80 11.57 -9.19 -26.72
CA PRO A 80 12.42 -8.48 -27.65
C PRO A 80 11.93 -8.61 -29.10
N SER A 81 11.72 -7.50 -29.75
CA SER A 81 11.20 -7.41 -31.12
C SER A 81 11.93 -6.32 -31.90
N ASP A 82 11.78 -6.31 -33.21
CA ASP A 82 12.28 -5.24 -34.06
C ASP A 82 11.37 -3.99 -34.02
N SER A 83 10.24 -4.08 -33.33
CA SER A 83 9.28 -2.98 -33.17
C SER A 83 9.74 -2.02 -32.07
N ILE A 84 9.88 -0.75 -32.38
CA ILE A 84 10.25 0.31 -31.46
C ILE A 84 9.04 1.22 -31.25
N LEU A 85 8.64 1.48 -30.00
CA LEU A 85 7.67 2.53 -29.70
C LEU A 85 8.28 3.88 -30.02
N VAL A 86 7.64 4.63 -30.89
CA VAL A 86 8.10 5.96 -31.32
C VAL A 86 8.04 6.98 -30.19
N SER A 87 7.10 6.80 -29.25
CA SER A 87 6.93 7.67 -28.08
C SER A 87 6.54 6.86 -26.84
N PRO A 88 6.89 7.34 -25.64
CA PRO A 88 6.43 6.74 -24.39
C PRO A 88 4.90 6.71 -24.30
N ILE A 89 4.38 5.59 -23.83
CA ILE A 89 2.94 5.38 -23.61
C ILE A 89 2.68 5.38 -22.11
N VAL A 90 1.67 6.13 -21.67
CA VAL A 90 1.33 6.26 -20.25
C VAL A 90 -0.10 5.77 -19.99
N PHE A 91 -0.23 4.84 -19.05
CA PHE A 91 -1.52 4.38 -18.52
C PHE A 91 -1.64 4.82 -17.07
N LYS A 92 -2.81 5.37 -16.70
CA LYS A 92 -3.11 5.79 -15.34
C LYS A 92 -4.28 5.00 -14.79
N LYS A 93 -4.17 4.59 -13.52
CA LYS A 93 -5.22 3.89 -12.79
C LYS A 93 -5.43 4.54 -11.43
N LYS A 94 -6.70 4.60 -11.02
CA LYS A 94 -7.08 4.96 -9.65
C LYS A 94 -7.77 3.75 -9.03
N SER A 95 -7.36 3.38 -7.85
CA SER A 95 -7.95 2.25 -7.11
C SER A 95 -8.08 2.57 -5.63
N LEU A 96 -8.94 1.84 -4.95
CA LEU A 96 -8.91 1.74 -3.50
C LEU A 96 -7.80 0.77 -3.14
N ASP A 97 -7.01 1.12 -2.16
CA ASP A 97 -5.93 0.30 -1.62
C ASP A 97 -6.20 -0.07 -0.17
N ILE A 98 -5.99 -1.33 0.19
CA ILE A 98 -6.18 -1.83 1.54
C ILE A 98 -4.95 -2.67 1.90
N ASP A 99 -4.20 -2.18 2.88
CA ASP A 99 -2.91 -2.74 3.28
C ASP A 99 -2.84 -3.08 4.76
N ILE A 100 -1.97 -4.03 5.10
CA ILE A 100 -1.42 -4.13 6.44
C ILE A 100 -0.14 -3.31 6.48
N THR A 101 -0.05 -2.40 7.43
CA THR A 101 1.08 -1.49 7.54
C THR A 101 1.78 -1.64 8.88
N ALA A 102 3.10 -1.44 8.88
CA ALA A 102 3.92 -1.37 10.08
C ALA A 102 4.50 0.04 10.23
N ILE A 103 4.33 0.65 11.39
CA ILE A 103 4.92 1.93 11.72
C ILE A 103 6.23 1.65 12.45
N LEU A 104 7.34 1.85 11.75
CA LEU A 104 8.67 1.46 12.23
C LEU A 104 9.28 2.49 13.17
N LEU A 105 8.98 3.75 12.94
CA LEU A 105 9.52 4.88 13.72
C LEU A 105 8.39 5.86 14.01
N LYS A 106 8.30 6.33 15.25
CA LYS A 106 7.44 7.43 15.65
C LYS A 106 8.25 8.54 16.30
N TYR A 107 8.12 9.74 15.81
CA TYR A 107 8.61 10.95 16.45
C TYR A 107 7.46 11.65 17.16
N ARG A 108 7.59 11.80 18.45
CA ARG A 108 6.67 12.55 19.32
C ARG A 108 7.31 13.91 19.64
N PRO A 109 6.66 15.03 19.30
CA PRO A 109 7.17 16.35 19.61
C PRO A 109 7.33 16.57 21.11
N SER A 110 8.14 17.57 21.50
CA SER A 110 8.32 18.01 22.88
C SER A 110 6.97 18.36 23.52
N VAL A 111 6.73 17.82 24.73
CA VAL A 111 5.51 18.05 25.52
C VAL A 111 5.90 18.23 26.98
N TYR A 112 5.30 19.20 27.68
CA TYR A 112 5.53 19.46 29.10
C TYR A 112 7.00 19.60 29.51
N GLY A 113 7.82 20.24 28.67
CA GLY A 113 9.25 20.43 28.93
C GLY A 113 10.14 19.22 28.68
N LEU A 114 9.58 18.09 28.28
CA LEU A 114 10.34 16.95 27.82
C LEU A 114 10.79 17.14 26.37
N PRO A 115 12.01 16.72 26.02
CA PRO A 115 12.47 16.79 24.63
C PRO A 115 11.63 15.89 23.72
N GLY A 116 11.66 16.15 22.42
CA GLY A 116 11.05 15.26 21.42
C GLY A 116 11.65 13.87 21.52
N GLN A 117 10.82 12.85 21.36
CA GLN A 117 11.19 11.44 21.49
C GLN A 117 10.99 10.68 20.18
N MET A 118 11.92 9.78 19.90
CA MET A 118 11.79 8.82 18.81
C MET A 118 11.61 7.42 19.43
N THR A 119 10.58 6.69 18.97
CA THR A 119 10.28 5.35 19.44
C THR A 119 10.17 4.36 18.30
N THR A 120 10.55 3.11 18.55
CA THR A 120 10.54 1.99 17.59
C THR A 120 9.69 0.83 18.11
N ASP A 121 8.68 1.13 18.91
CA ASP A 121 7.79 0.12 19.48
C ASP A 121 7.04 -0.64 18.38
N PHE A 122 6.53 -1.84 18.73
CA PHE A 122 5.72 -2.63 17.82
C PHE A 122 4.40 -1.93 17.50
N ASN A 123 4.18 -1.63 16.22
CA ASN A 123 2.98 -0.94 15.77
C ASN A 123 2.56 -1.48 14.40
N ILE A 124 1.37 -2.06 14.33
CA ILE A 124 0.72 -2.48 13.08
C ILE A 124 -0.62 -1.80 12.93
N ALA A 125 -1.05 -1.62 11.68
CA ALA A 125 -2.36 -1.03 11.40
C ALA A 125 -2.94 -1.57 10.10
N LEU A 126 -4.26 -1.54 9.99
CA LEU A 126 -4.96 -1.61 8.72
C LEU A 126 -4.97 -0.21 8.12
N TYR A 127 -4.63 -0.13 6.85
CA TYR A 127 -4.67 1.07 6.05
C TYR A 127 -5.73 0.95 4.97
N ALA A 128 -6.41 2.05 4.67
CA ALA A 128 -7.32 2.17 3.55
C ALA A 128 -7.14 3.54 2.90
N GLY A 129 -6.81 3.55 1.61
CA GLY A 129 -6.46 4.78 0.90
C GLY A 129 -6.85 4.77 -0.58
N TRP A 130 -6.57 5.89 -1.22
CA TRP A 130 -6.74 6.07 -2.65
C TRP A 130 -5.40 6.07 -3.35
N ARG A 131 -5.20 5.03 -4.13
CA ARG A 131 -3.99 4.79 -4.90
C ARG A 131 -4.10 5.37 -6.30
N HIS A 132 -3.03 6.00 -6.74
CA HIS A 132 -2.87 6.59 -8.06
C HIS A 132 -1.62 6.02 -8.72
N ASP A 133 -1.80 5.11 -9.66
CA ASP A 133 -0.72 4.50 -10.41
C ASP A 133 -0.55 5.15 -11.78
N SER A 134 0.70 5.26 -12.20
CA SER A 134 1.10 5.70 -13.53
C SER A 134 2.13 4.72 -14.09
N TYR A 135 1.74 4.01 -15.13
CA TYR A 135 2.57 3.03 -15.83
C TYR A 135 3.09 3.66 -17.11
N ASN A 136 4.40 3.85 -17.18
CA ASN A 136 5.07 4.41 -18.32
C ASN A 136 5.82 3.31 -19.07
N ILE A 137 5.37 3.01 -20.29
CA ILE A 137 5.98 2.02 -21.17
C ILE A 137 6.93 2.72 -22.13
N VAL A 138 8.20 2.36 -22.07
CA VAL A 138 9.27 2.90 -22.91
C VAL A 138 10.02 1.78 -23.59
N SER A 139 10.30 1.95 -24.88
CA SER A 139 11.20 1.05 -25.60
C SER A 139 12.66 1.36 -25.24
N ARG A 140 13.42 0.33 -24.97
CA ARG A 140 14.87 0.39 -24.79
C ARG A 140 15.54 -0.61 -25.72
N MET A 141 16.60 -0.18 -26.38
CA MET A 141 17.43 -1.06 -27.18
C MET A 141 18.43 -1.77 -26.29
N ASN A 142 18.56 -3.09 -26.46
CA ASN A 142 19.57 -3.87 -25.78
C ASN A 142 20.92 -3.80 -26.57
N PRO A 143 22.05 -4.25 -25.97
CA PRO A 143 23.36 -4.24 -26.67
C PRO A 143 23.41 -5.08 -27.95
N LEU A 144 22.45 -5.98 -28.16
CA LEU A 144 22.33 -6.81 -29.36
C LEU A 144 21.49 -6.16 -30.48
N GLY A 145 21.10 -4.87 -30.29
CA GLY A 145 20.28 -4.13 -31.25
C GLY A 145 18.81 -4.48 -31.26
N LYS A 146 18.33 -5.32 -30.34
CA LYS A 146 16.90 -5.65 -30.19
C LYS A 146 16.21 -4.71 -29.22
N SER A 147 15.03 -4.24 -29.59
CA SER A 147 14.17 -3.43 -28.72
C SER A 147 13.40 -4.31 -27.73
N HIS A 148 13.26 -3.84 -26.50
CA HIS A 148 12.33 -4.39 -25.52
C HIS A 148 11.58 -3.25 -24.83
N ASN A 149 10.32 -3.49 -24.49
CA ASN A 149 9.47 -2.52 -23.83
C ASN A 149 9.56 -2.71 -22.30
N LYS A 150 10.00 -1.65 -21.62
CA LYS A 150 10.11 -1.62 -20.15
C LYS A 150 8.93 -0.84 -19.56
N ILE A 151 8.24 -1.47 -18.62
CA ILE A 151 7.19 -0.84 -17.82
C ILE A 151 7.82 -0.25 -16.57
N ASN A 152 7.67 1.07 -16.38
CA ASN A 152 8.04 1.75 -15.15
C ASN A 152 6.77 2.16 -14.42
N ASN A 153 6.55 1.64 -13.23
CA ASN A 153 5.47 2.06 -12.36
C ASN A 153 5.92 3.20 -11.44
N ARG A 154 5.06 4.19 -11.28
CA ARG A 154 5.14 5.22 -10.25
C ARG A 154 3.74 5.40 -9.68
N GLY A 155 3.60 5.07 -8.41
CA GLY A 155 2.36 5.21 -7.67
C GLY A 155 2.55 6.10 -6.45
N TYR A 156 1.49 6.74 -6.04
CA TYR A 156 1.37 7.34 -4.72
C TYR A 156 -0.02 7.04 -4.18
N ASP A 157 -0.07 6.93 -2.88
CA ASP A 157 -1.25 6.57 -2.15
C ASP A 157 -1.40 7.46 -0.91
N PHE A 158 -2.61 7.76 -0.53
CA PHE A 158 -2.91 8.47 0.73
C PHE A 158 -4.25 8.02 1.27
N GLY A 159 -4.31 7.85 2.59
CA GLY A 159 -5.50 7.32 3.25
C GLY A 159 -5.42 7.39 4.76
N LEU A 160 -6.29 6.61 5.37
CA LEU A 160 -6.44 6.48 6.80
C LEU A 160 -5.87 5.15 7.29
N PHE A 161 -5.38 5.14 8.51
CA PHE A 161 -4.99 3.90 9.17
C PHE A 161 -5.54 3.83 10.59
N ALA A 162 -5.75 2.61 11.06
CA ALA A 162 -6.09 2.31 12.44
C ALA A 162 -5.55 0.94 12.84
N GLY A 163 -5.03 0.81 14.06
CA GLY A 163 -4.52 -0.48 14.52
C GLY A 163 -3.97 -0.47 15.94
N PRO A 164 -3.66 -1.66 16.46
CA PRO A 164 -3.01 -1.81 17.74
C PRO A 164 -1.53 -1.49 17.67
N GLY A 165 -0.99 -1.12 18.81
CA GLY A 165 0.44 -0.93 19.01
C GLY A 165 0.79 -1.05 20.47
N ALA A 166 2.09 -0.96 20.75
CA ALA A 166 2.64 -0.90 22.09
C ALA A 166 3.37 0.43 22.28
N THR A 167 3.54 0.83 23.52
CA THR A 167 4.37 1.98 23.89
C THR A 167 4.89 1.83 25.30
N LEU A 168 6.09 2.34 25.54
CA LEU A 168 6.68 2.34 26.87
C LEU A 168 6.03 3.41 27.75
N ILE A 169 5.45 2.97 28.86
CA ILE A 169 4.95 3.83 29.94
C ILE A 169 6.01 3.82 31.05
N SER A 170 6.44 4.98 31.46
CA SER A 170 7.52 5.15 32.44
C SER A 170 7.24 6.34 33.35
N PRO A 171 7.95 6.48 34.47
CA PRO A 171 7.89 7.68 35.30
C PRO A 171 8.13 8.95 34.51
N PHE A 172 9.06 8.89 33.55
CA PHE A 172 9.40 10.01 32.69
C PHE A 172 8.21 10.46 31.82
N THR A 173 7.47 9.51 31.22
CA THR A 173 6.34 9.81 30.32
C THR A 173 5.02 10.03 31.08
N THR A 174 5.03 9.94 32.42
CA THR A 174 3.86 10.14 33.27
C THR A 174 4.07 11.21 34.35
N GLN A 175 5.13 12.00 34.25
CA GLN A 175 5.49 13.02 35.24
C GLN A 175 5.63 12.44 36.67
N ASN A 176 6.25 11.28 36.79
CA ASN A 176 6.45 10.51 38.02
C ASN A 176 5.13 10.07 38.72
N LYS A 177 4.00 10.00 38.02
CA LYS A 177 2.74 9.48 38.55
C LYS A 177 2.65 7.96 38.53
N VAL A 178 3.45 7.31 37.68
CA VAL A 178 3.65 5.86 37.63
C VAL A 178 5.08 5.57 38.06
N THR A 179 5.28 4.61 38.93
CA THR A 179 6.59 4.27 39.49
C THR A 179 7.37 3.25 38.70
N ASP A 180 6.67 2.36 38.01
CA ASP A 180 7.26 1.24 37.27
C ASP A 180 7.19 1.45 35.76
N GLU A 181 8.15 0.88 35.07
CA GLU A 181 8.13 0.84 33.59
C GLU A 181 7.40 -0.40 33.10
N TYR A 182 6.52 -0.20 32.11
CA TYR A 182 5.83 -1.31 31.45
C TYR A 182 5.44 -0.94 30.01
N SER A 183 5.19 -1.97 29.20
CA SER A 183 4.67 -1.80 27.86
C SER A 183 3.15 -1.71 27.88
N GLY A 184 2.61 -0.54 27.56
CA GLY A 184 1.18 -0.28 27.49
C GLY A 184 0.63 -0.52 26.08
N MET A 185 -0.57 -1.09 25.98
CA MET A 185 -1.26 -1.28 24.71
C MET A 185 -1.96 0.02 24.30
N ILE A 186 -1.78 0.40 23.03
CA ILE A 186 -2.40 1.58 22.42
C ILE A 186 -3.25 1.19 21.22
N ILE A 187 -4.24 2.04 20.92
CA ILE A 187 -4.85 2.12 19.59
C ILE A 187 -4.31 3.38 18.92
N GLN A 188 -3.78 3.20 17.74
CA GLN A 188 -3.26 4.26 16.90
C GLN A 188 -4.19 4.51 15.72
N THR A 189 -4.39 5.78 15.37
CA THR A 189 -5.21 6.20 14.25
C THR A 189 -4.59 7.42 13.59
N GLY A 190 -4.78 7.57 12.29
CA GLY A 190 -4.23 8.73 11.61
C GLY A 190 -4.34 8.67 10.10
N PHE A 191 -3.54 9.52 9.46
CA PHE A 191 -3.39 9.62 8.02
C PHE A 191 -1.99 9.15 7.63
N ALA A 192 -1.90 8.49 6.48
CA ALA A 192 -0.63 8.12 5.90
C ALA A 192 -0.62 8.40 4.39
N GLY A 193 0.57 8.64 3.88
CA GLY A 193 0.83 8.72 2.45
C GLY A 193 2.02 7.86 2.09
N PHE A 194 1.89 7.11 0.99
CA PHE A 194 2.91 6.19 0.50
C PHE A 194 3.42 6.60 -0.88
N ILE A 195 4.65 6.27 -1.13
CA ILE A 195 5.24 6.21 -2.45
C ILE A 195 5.41 4.74 -2.78
N GLU A 196 4.75 4.34 -3.87
CA GLU A 196 4.79 2.98 -4.35
C GLU A 196 6.07 2.71 -5.14
N SER A 197 6.73 1.62 -4.83
CA SER A 197 7.86 1.12 -5.58
C SER A 197 7.65 -0.35 -5.92
N ASN A 198 8.45 -0.89 -6.84
CA ASN A 198 8.36 -2.29 -7.27
C ASN A 198 8.74 -3.30 -6.16
N ILE A 199 9.24 -2.84 -5.02
CA ILE A 199 9.77 -3.71 -3.96
C ILE A 199 8.90 -3.60 -2.69
N ALA A 200 8.54 -2.38 -2.29
CA ALA A 200 7.76 -2.12 -1.09
C ALA A 200 7.18 -0.70 -1.12
N SER A 201 6.10 -0.49 -0.38
CA SER A 201 5.49 0.83 -0.19
C SER A 201 6.11 1.48 1.03
N PHE A 202 6.69 2.65 0.85
CA PHE A 202 7.28 3.44 1.92
C PHE A 202 6.50 4.74 2.08
N GLY A 203 6.28 5.15 3.32
CA GLY A 203 5.46 6.33 3.55
C GLY A 203 5.75 7.08 4.83
N ILE A 204 5.02 8.17 4.98
CA ILE A 204 4.97 8.98 6.18
C ILE A 204 3.57 8.91 6.75
N ALA A 205 3.48 8.74 8.06
CA ALA A 205 2.23 8.74 8.81
C ALA A 205 2.21 9.89 9.82
N VAL A 206 1.02 10.43 10.02
CA VAL A 206 0.71 11.41 11.07
C VAL A 206 -0.49 10.89 11.84
N GLY A 207 -0.36 10.72 13.14
CA GLY A 207 -1.40 10.06 13.92
C GLY A 207 -1.42 10.42 15.38
N PHE A 208 -2.35 9.76 16.07
CA PHE A 208 -2.60 9.88 17.49
C PHE A 208 -2.60 8.48 18.11
N ASP A 209 -2.05 8.37 19.30
CA ASP A 209 -2.09 7.16 20.11
C ASP A 209 -3.08 7.33 21.26
N SER A 210 -3.92 6.32 21.50
CA SER A 210 -4.83 6.25 22.62
C SER A 210 -4.47 5.06 23.50
N LEU A 211 -3.99 5.32 24.70
CA LEU A 211 -3.65 4.29 25.68
C LEU A 211 -4.91 3.62 26.23
N LEU A 212 -4.91 2.28 26.32
CA LEU A 212 -6.11 1.51 26.66
C LEU A 212 -6.26 1.22 28.17
N ASN A 213 -5.23 1.47 28.98
CA ASN A 213 -5.27 1.21 30.41
C ASN A 213 -5.67 2.43 31.26
N SER A 214 -5.67 2.28 32.60
CA SER A 214 -6.00 3.32 33.58
C SER A 214 -5.09 4.54 33.50
N ASP A 215 -3.83 4.34 33.11
CA ASP A 215 -2.82 5.40 33.10
C ASP A 215 -2.92 6.34 31.89
N ARG A 216 -3.94 6.16 31.05
CA ARG A 216 -4.23 7.01 29.89
C ARG A 216 -4.36 8.51 30.23
N GLU A 217 -4.79 8.85 31.46
CA GLU A 217 -4.99 10.24 31.88
C GLU A 217 -3.68 10.91 32.31
N VAL A 218 -2.72 10.11 32.72
CA VAL A 218 -1.41 10.59 33.19
C VAL A 218 -0.31 10.47 32.13
N TRP A 219 -0.52 9.65 31.10
CA TRP A 219 0.43 9.52 29.99
C TRP A 219 0.41 10.76 29.12
N ILE A 220 1.52 11.48 29.10
CA ILE A 220 1.62 12.80 28.45
C ILE A 220 1.42 12.79 26.92
N TYR A 221 1.63 11.64 26.26
CA TYR A 221 1.46 11.49 24.81
C TYR A 221 0.08 10.95 24.41
N ASN A 222 -0.82 10.69 25.38
CA ASN A 222 -2.18 10.25 25.07
C ASN A 222 -2.91 11.26 24.21
N LYS A 223 -3.38 10.83 23.02
CA LYS A 223 -4.04 11.67 22.02
C LYS A 223 -3.20 12.87 21.55
N LYS A 224 -1.88 12.79 21.65
CA LYS A 224 -0.96 13.78 21.08
C LYS A 224 -0.52 13.35 19.69
N LEU A 225 -0.28 14.37 18.86
CA LEU A 225 0.19 14.17 17.50
C LEU A 225 1.60 13.58 17.49
N TRP A 226 1.82 12.61 16.60
CA TRP A 226 3.14 12.10 16.26
C TRP A 226 3.29 12.01 14.74
N VAL A 227 4.53 11.98 14.27
CA VAL A 227 4.89 11.74 12.87
C VAL A 227 5.73 10.47 12.83
N GLY A 228 5.51 9.61 11.84
CA GLY A 228 6.20 8.34 11.76
C GLY A 228 6.56 7.91 10.35
N PHE A 229 7.51 6.98 10.27
CA PHE A 229 7.84 6.27 9.05
C PHE A 229 7.07 4.95 9.02
N ILE A 230 6.39 4.71 7.90
CA ILE A 230 5.47 3.58 7.72
C ILE A 230 5.85 2.77 6.48
N VAL A 231 5.68 1.47 6.57
CA VAL A 231 5.89 0.52 5.46
C VAL A 231 4.62 -0.28 5.28
N GLY A 232 4.18 -0.43 4.03
CA GLY A 232 2.99 -1.18 3.66
C GLY A 232 3.33 -2.49 2.96
N ILE A 233 2.46 -3.49 3.17
CA ILE A 233 2.42 -4.75 2.43
C ILE A 233 1.02 -4.84 1.85
N ALA A 234 0.92 -4.80 0.52
CA ALA A 234 -0.35 -4.85 -0.19
C ALA A 234 -1.09 -6.17 0.09
N LEU A 235 -2.40 -6.07 0.33
CA LEU A 235 -3.31 -7.20 0.50
C LEU A 235 -4.11 -7.50 -0.77
N ASN A 236 -4.10 -6.62 -1.76
CA ASN A 236 -4.87 -6.69 -3.01
C ASN A 236 -4.01 -6.49 -4.26
#